data_c89fc99e0e91a37d0ff209dc771ad71e
#
_entry.id   c89fc99e0e91a37d0ff209dc771ad71e
#
_cell.length_a   1.000
_cell.length_b   1.000
_cell.length_c   1.000
_cell.angle_alpha   90.00
_cell.angle_beta   90.00
_cell.angle_gamma   90.00
#
_symmetry.space_group_name_H-M   'P 1'
#
loop_
_entity.id
_entity.type
_entity.pdbx_description
1 polymer ?
#
loop_
_entity_poly.entity_id
_entity_poly.type
_entity_poly.pdbx_seq_one_letter_code
_entity_poly.pdbx_strand_id
1 'polypeptide(L)'
;MGDFILFTHTKWSEAPRIRHQVANLLLEAGHRVFFFERPSPFWQSPAPAVEQARPGLTLVRTRNLFHHQLRALVPMHWLNAAFVESQIRRRLTVCDACADATIINFAHDYYFLRRLFAKSRIITIIHDDFEAQSRLPFASHIAWSLEHTCRMSSEVFAVSTPLQERLRVWCDPKLLLPWSVVPYRAPVPDMARRKLLVYWGFVDSAIDLNVVCRISDHLHEKRPDWRILLVGPTQGSGRQAVLDGVAGRANIEVRGRTELDELPLDEIIAALAPYRSSPACDSVTLANKSMQLFARGLPLLISNMPSYIQQPFIVRLDGTGGVGAAVDAVAANFLAWQSQIERFVADNAPATRLRLLGVEPAASAAGAVVGRL
;
A
#
# COMPACT_ATOMS: atom_id res chain seq x y z
N MET A 1 15.46 -18.75 -12.39
CA MET A 1 14.13 -18.18 -12.66
C MET A 1 13.11 -19.06 -11.97
N GLY A 2 12.24 -18.52 -11.13
CA GLY A 2 11.21 -19.26 -10.41
C GLY A 2 9.82 -18.78 -10.79
N ASP A 3 8.81 -19.60 -10.45
CA ASP A 3 7.41 -19.31 -10.67
C ASP A 3 6.77 -18.83 -9.36
N PHE A 4 5.99 -17.77 -9.45
CA PHE A 4 5.23 -17.22 -8.34
C PHE A 4 3.75 -17.13 -8.72
N ILE A 5 2.89 -17.70 -7.87
CA ILE A 5 1.44 -17.63 -8.05
C ILE A 5 0.87 -16.70 -6.99
N LEU A 6 0.31 -15.59 -7.42
CA LEU A 6 -0.24 -14.56 -6.55
C LEU A 6 -1.77 -14.65 -6.51
N PHE A 7 -2.35 -14.89 -5.33
CA PHE A 7 -3.79 -14.88 -5.11
C PHE A 7 -4.23 -13.56 -4.53
N THR A 8 -5.10 -12.82 -5.26
CA THR A 8 -5.49 -11.47 -4.87
C THR A 8 -7.00 -11.24 -4.99
N HIS A 9 -7.49 -10.18 -4.35
CA HIS A 9 -8.82 -9.61 -4.58
C HIS A 9 -8.74 -8.26 -5.32
N THR A 10 -7.83 -8.16 -6.30
CA THR A 10 -7.57 -6.94 -7.06
C THR A 10 -7.47 -7.30 -8.54
N LYS A 11 -7.99 -6.46 -9.42
CA LYS A 11 -7.74 -6.57 -10.86
C LYS A 11 -6.39 -5.91 -11.17
N TRP A 12 -5.67 -6.44 -12.17
CA TRP A 12 -4.40 -5.85 -12.60
C TRP A 12 -4.55 -4.41 -13.10
N SER A 13 -5.71 -4.08 -13.68
CA SER A 13 -6.04 -2.74 -14.18
C SER A 13 -6.43 -1.72 -13.10
N GLU A 14 -6.53 -2.12 -11.84
CA GLU A 14 -6.80 -1.18 -10.74
C GLU A 14 -5.57 -0.35 -10.40
N ALA A 15 -5.75 0.75 -9.66
CA ALA A 15 -4.65 1.58 -9.16
C ALA A 15 -3.62 0.72 -8.38
N PRO A 16 -2.31 0.94 -8.58
CA PRO A 16 -1.26 0.14 -7.97
C PRO A 16 -1.38 0.08 -6.44
N ARG A 17 -1.32 -1.14 -5.90
CA ARG A 17 -1.36 -1.47 -4.47
C ARG A 17 -0.21 -2.41 -4.14
N ILE A 18 -0.03 -2.77 -2.88
CA ILE A 18 1.02 -3.69 -2.41
C ILE A 18 1.10 -4.99 -3.26
N ARG A 19 -0.04 -5.51 -3.73
CA ARG A 19 -0.11 -6.71 -4.58
C ARG A 19 0.59 -6.51 -5.92
N HIS A 20 0.38 -5.35 -6.55
CA HIS A 20 1.06 -4.97 -7.78
C HIS A 20 2.54 -4.70 -7.53
N GLN A 21 2.89 -4.08 -6.40
CA GLN A 21 4.28 -3.82 -6.02
C GLN A 21 5.04 -5.13 -5.85
N VAL A 22 4.46 -6.13 -5.15
CA VAL A 22 5.07 -7.45 -5.00
C VAL A 22 5.20 -8.16 -6.35
N ALA A 23 4.16 -8.13 -7.19
CA ALA A 23 4.23 -8.72 -8.53
C ALA A 23 5.33 -8.08 -9.39
N ASN A 24 5.41 -6.75 -9.40
CA ASN A 24 6.46 -6.02 -10.13
C ASN A 24 7.85 -6.34 -9.58
N LEU A 25 8.00 -6.37 -8.26
CA LEU A 25 9.26 -6.73 -7.60
C LEU A 25 9.78 -8.09 -8.05
N LEU A 26 8.91 -9.09 -8.17
CA LEU A 26 9.25 -10.43 -8.64
C LEU A 26 9.62 -10.45 -10.13
N LEU A 27 8.86 -9.72 -10.95
CA LEU A 27 9.12 -9.59 -12.39
C LEU A 27 10.47 -8.89 -12.67
N GLU A 28 10.77 -7.82 -11.93
CA GLU A 28 12.04 -7.10 -12.00
C GLU A 28 13.22 -7.96 -11.53
N ALA A 29 12.97 -8.88 -10.60
CA ALA A 29 13.93 -9.90 -10.19
C ALA A 29 14.09 -11.06 -11.20
N GLY A 30 13.40 -11.03 -12.35
CA GLY A 30 13.51 -12.00 -13.43
C GLY A 30 12.70 -13.29 -13.23
N HIS A 31 11.67 -13.27 -12.41
CA HIS A 31 10.77 -14.40 -12.19
C HIS A 31 9.51 -14.33 -13.06
N ARG A 32 8.79 -15.47 -13.19
CA ARG A 32 7.45 -15.48 -13.79
C ARG A 32 6.40 -15.30 -12.69
N VAL A 33 5.35 -14.52 -13.01
CA VAL A 33 4.25 -14.21 -12.10
C VAL A 33 2.93 -14.62 -12.73
N PHE A 34 2.18 -15.48 -12.05
CA PHE A 34 0.81 -15.84 -12.36
C PHE A 34 -0.11 -15.10 -11.39
N PHE A 35 -0.72 -14.03 -11.86
CA PHE A 35 -1.52 -13.12 -11.04
C PHE A 35 -2.99 -13.50 -11.11
N PHE A 36 -3.50 -14.17 -10.07
CA PHE A 36 -4.91 -14.47 -9.92
C PHE A 36 -5.66 -13.22 -9.49
N GLU A 37 -6.44 -12.69 -10.41
CA GLU A 37 -7.26 -11.51 -10.20
C GLU A 37 -8.46 -11.82 -9.28
N ARG A 38 -9.08 -10.77 -8.73
CA ARG A 38 -10.34 -10.88 -7.99
C ARG A 38 -11.36 -11.66 -8.83
N PRO A 39 -11.97 -12.72 -8.26
CA PRO A 39 -13.01 -13.47 -8.97
C PRO A 39 -14.16 -12.54 -9.37
N SER A 40 -14.59 -12.64 -10.61
CA SER A 40 -15.75 -11.91 -11.12
C SER A 40 -17.03 -12.72 -10.94
N PRO A 41 -18.22 -12.08 -10.80
CA PRO A 41 -19.49 -12.78 -10.79
C PRO A 41 -19.68 -13.62 -12.08
N PHE A 42 -20.27 -14.81 -11.95
CA PHE A 42 -20.42 -15.75 -13.07
C PHE A 42 -21.25 -15.20 -14.24
N TRP A 43 -22.13 -14.25 -13.97
CA TRP A 43 -22.99 -13.60 -14.98
C TRP A 43 -22.32 -12.45 -15.75
N GLN A 44 -21.11 -12.04 -15.37
CA GLN A 44 -20.39 -11.05 -16.15
C GLN A 44 -19.76 -11.67 -17.41
N SER A 45 -19.71 -10.87 -18.50
CA SER A 45 -19.10 -11.29 -19.75
C SER A 45 -17.66 -11.79 -19.55
N PRO A 46 -17.29 -12.88 -20.21
CA PRO A 46 -15.99 -13.49 -20.01
C PRO A 46 -14.87 -12.64 -20.64
N ALA A 47 -13.99 -12.09 -19.83
CA ALA A 47 -12.63 -11.85 -20.29
C ALA A 47 -11.89 -13.19 -20.45
N PRO A 48 -10.82 -13.28 -21.26
CA PRO A 48 -10.01 -14.49 -21.36
C PRO A 48 -9.63 -15.02 -19.97
N ALA A 49 -9.77 -16.32 -19.79
CA ALA A 49 -9.53 -16.93 -18.48
C ALA A 49 -8.05 -16.90 -18.07
N VAL A 50 -7.18 -16.92 -19.08
CA VAL A 50 -5.72 -16.80 -18.95
C VAL A 50 -5.26 -15.84 -20.04
N GLU A 51 -4.43 -14.89 -19.69
CA GLU A 51 -3.95 -13.83 -20.59
C GLU A 51 -2.50 -13.49 -20.26
N GLN A 52 -1.63 -13.53 -21.25
CA GLN A 52 -0.27 -13.01 -21.14
C GLN A 52 -0.30 -11.48 -21.26
N ALA A 53 -0.25 -10.77 -20.14
CA ALA A 53 -0.35 -9.31 -20.12
C ALA A 53 0.95 -8.61 -20.55
N ARG A 54 2.09 -9.21 -20.20
CA ARG A 54 3.44 -8.77 -20.59
C ARG A 54 4.44 -9.92 -20.36
N PRO A 55 5.68 -9.83 -20.85
CA PRO A 55 6.70 -10.85 -20.60
C PRO A 55 6.83 -11.16 -19.09
N GLY A 56 6.74 -12.44 -18.75
CA GLY A 56 6.78 -12.92 -17.38
C GLY A 56 5.49 -12.78 -16.56
N LEU A 57 4.48 -12.01 -17.00
CA LEU A 57 3.23 -11.80 -16.27
C LEU A 57 2.04 -12.44 -16.98
N THR A 58 1.42 -13.41 -16.33
CA THR A 58 0.19 -14.05 -16.77
C THR A 58 -0.95 -13.69 -15.82
N LEU A 59 -2.03 -13.11 -16.35
CA LEU A 59 -3.26 -12.86 -15.61
C LEU A 59 -4.15 -14.09 -15.66
N VAL A 60 -4.64 -14.51 -14.51
CA VAL A 60 -5.52 -15.67 -14.36
C VAL A 60 -6.82 -15.24 -13.71
N ARG A 61 -7.95 -15.53 -14.36
CA ARG A 61 -9.28 -15.10 -13.92
C ARG A 61 -10.13 -16.29 -13.51
N THR A 62 -10.78 -16.12 -12.38
CA THR A 62 -11.77 -17.04 -11.83
C THR A 62 -13.11 -16.35 -11.66
N ARG A 63 -14.15 -17.10 -11.35
CA ARG A 63 -15.51 -16.61 -11.18
C ARG A 63 -16.06 -17.01 -9.81
N ASN A 64 -16.92 -16.15 -9.26
CA ASN A 64 -17.72 -16.43 -8.07
C ASN A 64 -19.15 -16.82 -8.45
N LEU A 65 -19.76 -17.71 -7.67
CA LEU A 65 -21.18 -18.01 -7.72
C LEU A 65 -22.00 -16.84 -7.19
N PHE A 66 -21.51 -16.21 -6.11
CA PHE A 66 -22.17 -15.09 -5.45
C PHE A 66 -21.27 -13.85 -5.46
N HIS A 67 -21.90 -12.67 -5.33
CA HIS A 67 -21.16 -11.42 -5.25
C HIS A 67 -20.18 -11.44 -4.05
N HIS A 68 -18.99 -10.89 -4.23
CA HIS A 68 -17.93 -10.93 -3.20
C HIS A 68 -18.33 -10.36 -1.83
N GLN A 69 -19.30 -9.44 -1.79
CA GLN A 69 -19.81 -8.91 -0.52
C GLN A 69 -20.58 -9.96 0.28
N LEU A 70 -21.18 -10.96 -0.39
CA LEU A 70 -21.94 -12.04 0.27
C LEU A 70 -21.02 -13.11 0.88
N ARG A 71 -19.72 -13.02 0.68
CA ARG A 71 -18.73 -13.93 1.30
C ARG A 71 -18.72 -13.85 2.85
N ALA A 72 -19.28 -12.81 3.43
CA ALA A 72 -19.49 -12.74 4.88
C ALA A 72 -20.57 -13.72 5.38
N LEU A 73 -21.45 -14.24 4.50
CA LEU A 73 -22.44 -15.26 4.81
C LEU A 73 -21.81 -16.65 4.64
N VAL A 74 -21.72 -17.40 5.75
CA VAL A 74 -20.99 -18.67 5.84
C VAL A 74 -21.30 -19.66 4.72
N PRO A 75 -22.57 -20.00 4.40
CA PRO A 75 -22.87 -20.96 3.33
C PRO A 75 -22.41 -20.47 1.95
N MET A 76 -22.61 -19.18 1.65
CA MET A 76 -22.22 -18.57 0.38
C MET A 76 -20.70 -18.48 0.24
N HIS A 77 -20.01 -18.22 1.35
CA HIS A 77 -18.56 -18.23 1.39
C HIS A 77 -17.99 -19.62 1.04
N TRP A 78 -18.50 -20.67 1.66
CA TRP A 78 -18.02 -22.05 1.39
C TRP A 78 -18.32 -22.49 -0.03
N LEU A 79 -19.51 -22.21 -0.56
CA LEU A 79 -19.83 -22.49 -1.95
C LEU A 79 -18.95 -21.75 -2.94
N ASN A 80 -18.70 -20.45 -2.69
CA ASN A 80 -17.77 -19.68 -3.49
C ASN A 80 -16.34 -20.25 -3.40
N ALA A 81 -15.86 -20.58 -2.19
CA ALA A 81 -14.53 -21.14 -2.00
C ALA A 81 -14.35 -22.45 -2.76
N ALA A 82 -15.29 -23.39 -2.65
CA ALA A 82 -15.26 -24.66 -3.38
C ALA A 82 -15.29 -24.46 -4.90
N PHE A 83 -16.11 -23.51 -5.38
CA PHE A 83 -16.20 -23.21 -6.80
C PHE A 83 -14.93 -22.55 -7.33
N VAL A 84 -14.36 -21.61 -6.60
CA VAL A 84 -13.09 -20.95 -6.95
C VAL A 84 -11.94 -21.97 -6.90
N GLU A 85 -11.87 -22.83 -5.88
CA GLU A 85 -10.88 -23.89 -5.77
C GLU A 85 -10.90 -24.80 -7.01
N SER A 86 -12.09 -25.23 -7.45
CA SER A 86 -12.23 -26.09 -8.64
C SER A 86 -11.73 -25.41 -9.91
N GLN A 87 -11.92 -24.09 -10.04
CA GLN A 87 -11.43 -23.33 -11.18
C GLN A 87 -9.91 -23.14 -11.11
N ILE A 88 -9.34 -22.87 -9.94
CA ILE A 88 -7.89 -22.75 -9.76
C ILE A 88 -7.22 -24.04 -10.24
N ARG A 89 -7.70 -25.22 -9.84
CA ARG A 89 -7.18 -26.52 -10.33
C ARG A 89 -7.14 -26.59 -11.85
N ARG A 90 -8.25 -26.23 -12.52
CA ARG A 90 -8.35 -26.25 -13.99
C ARG A 90 -7.44 -25.20 -14.65
N ARG A 91 -7.27 -24.02 -14.05
CA ARG A 91 -6.41 -22.96 -14.62
C ARG A 91 -4.93 -23.30 -14.49
N LEU A 92 -4.51 -23.89 -13.38
CA LEU A 92 -3.13 -24.31 -13.18
C LEU A 92 -2.65 -25.32 -14.23
N THR A 93 -3.53 -26.22 -14.70
CA THR A 93 -3.18 -27.15 -15.80
C THR A 93 -2.96 -26.42 -17.14
N VAL A 94 -3.50 -25.20 -17.31
CA VAL A 94 -3.36 -24.41 -18.55
C VAL A 94 -2.19 -23.44 -18.48
N CYS A 95 -1.83 -22.99 -17.25
CA CYS A 95 -0.84 -21.93 -17.07
C CYS A 95 0.62 -22.37 -17.22
N ASP A 96 0.92 -23.69 -17.34
CA ASP A 96 2.29 -24.21 -17.35
C ASP A 96 3.14 -23.68 -16.18
N ALA A 97 2.52 -23.52 -15.01
CA ALA A 97 3.22 -23.13 -13.80
C ALA A 97 3.98 -24.34 -13.22
N CYS A 98 5.19 -24.10 -12.72
CA CYS A 98 6.00 -25.12 -12.11
C CYS A 98 5.30 -25.73 -10.87
N ALA A 99 5.43 -27.03 -10.67
CA ALA A 99 4.86 -27.72 -9.50
C ALA A 99 5.42 -27.19 -8.16
N ASP A 100 6.64 -26.64 -8.17
CA ASP A 100 7.33 -26.08 -7.01
C ASP A 100 7.17 -24.55 -6.90
N ALA A 101 6.16 -23.97 -7.58
CA ALA A 101 5.89 -22.55 -7.54
C ALA A 101 5.70 -22.05 -6.09
N THR A 102 6.27 -20.88 -5.77
CA THR A 102 5.98 -20.20 -4.51
C THR A 102 4.63 -19.47 -4.60
N ILE A 103 3.80 -19.69 -3.61
CA ILE A 103 2.47 -19.07 -3.52
C ILE A 103 2.55 -17.82 -2.67
N ILE A 104 2.03 -16.70 -3.17
CA ILE A 104 1.86 -15.47 -2.40
C ILE A 104 0.37 -15.13 -2.32
N ASN A 105 -0.18 -15.16 -1.12
CA ASN A 105 -1.59 -14.94 -0.87
C ASN A 105 -1.83 -13.57 -0.20
N PHE A 106 -2.79 -12.81 -0.70
CA PHE A 106 -3.19 -11.51 -0.15
C PHE A 106 -4.61 -11.49 0.40
N ALA A 107 -5.25 -12.64 0.50
CA ALA A 107 -6.65 -12.72 0.84
C ALA A 107 -6.89 -13.68 2.01
N HIS A 108 -7.77 -13.29 2.92
CA HIS A 108 -8.13 -14.12 4.08
C HIS A 108 -8.98 -15.34 3.73
N ASP A 109 -9.68 -15.33 2.60
CA ASP A 109 -10.65 -16.34 2.20
C ASP A 109 -10.09 -17.46 1.31
N TYR A 110 -8.78 -17.47 1.05
CA TYR A 110 -8.08 -18.55 0.36
C TYR A 110 -7.45 -19.58 1.32
N TYR A 111 -8.10 -19.84 2.46
CA TYR A 111 -7.63 -20.78 3.49
C TYR A 111 -7.46 -22.22 2.98
N PHE A 112 -8.00 -22.56 1.81
CA PHE A 112 -7.91 -23.88 1.18
C PHE A 112 -6.62 -24.10 0.35
N LEU A 113 -5.77 -23.08 0.16
CA LEU A 113 -4.60 -23.16 -0.72
C LEU A 113 -3.64 -24.31 -0.35
N ARG A 114 -3.49 -24.65 0.93
CA ARG A 114 -2.65 -25.78 1.34
C ARG A 114 -3.12 -27.12 0.75
N ARG A 115 -4.43 -27.29 0.51
CA ARG A 115 -4.96 -28.50 -0.16
C ARG A 115 -4.59 -28.55 -1.65
N LEU A 116 -4.44 -27.38 -2.28
CA LEU A 116 -4.02 -27.28 -3.69
C LEU A 116 -2.50 -27.40 -3.85
N PHE A 117 -1.76 -26.86 -2.91
CA PHE A 117 -0.32 -26.65 -2.96
C PHE A 117 0.35 -27.26 -1.71
N ALA A 118 0.17 -28.57 -1.53
CA ALA A 118 0.60 -29.25 -0.29
C ALA A 118 2.11 -29.13 -0.02
N LYS A 119 2.94 -29.09 -1.06
CA LYS A 119 4.41 -29.03 -0.96
C LYS A 119 4.98 -27.63 -1.20
N SER A 120 4.20 -26.71 -1.76
CA SER A 120 4.68 -25.37 -2.08
C SER A 120 4.88 -24.52 -0.82
N ARG A 121 5.83 -23.61 -0.88
CA ARG A 121 5.96 -22.52 0.10
C ARG A 121 4.79 -21.55 -0.08
N ILE A 122 4.02 -21.29 0.96
CA ILE A 122 2.90 -20.36 0.96
C ILE A 122 3.25 -19.18 1.85
N ILE A 123 3.36 -18.00 1.26
CA ILE A 123 3.57 -16.73 1.93
C ILE A 123 2.22 -15.99 1.94
N THR A 124 1.73 -15.59 3.11
CA THR A 124 0.53 -14.75 3.19
C THR A 124 0.91 -13.34 3.64
N ILE A 125 0.43 -12.34 2.91
CA ILE A 125 0.65 -10.90 3.20
C ILE A 125 -0.69 -10.28 3.56
N ILE A 126 -0.90 -10.01 4.84
CA ILE A 126 -2.09 -9.33 5.35
C ILE A 126 -1.85 -7.82 5.30
N HIS A 127 -2.63 -7.15 4.47
CA HIS A 127 -2.43 -5.76 4.06
C HIS A 127 -3.55 -4.81 4.49
N ASP A 128 -4.62 -5.35 5.05
CA ASP A 128 -5.78 -4.61 5.52
C ASP A 128 -6.37 -5.26 6.77
N ASP A 129 -7.07 -4.49 7.59
CA ASP A 129 -7.93 -5.00 8.65
C ASP A 129 -9.26 -5.45 8.05
N PHE A 130 -9.30 -6.69 7.59
CA PHE A 130 -10.48 -7.26 6.91
C PHE A 130 -11.73 -7.30 7.78
N GLU A 131 -11.58 -7.43 9.10
CA GLU A 131 -12.71 -7.44 10.03
C GLU A 131 -13.27 -6.05 10.22
N ALA A 132 -12.43 -5.04 10.44
CA ALA A 132 -12.85 -3.65 10.57
C ALA A 132 -13.46 -3.08 9.28
N GLN A 133 -13.06 -3.59 8.12
CA GLN A 133 -13.63 -3.20 6.82
C GLN A 133 -14.95 -3.89 6.49
N SER A 134 -15.34 -4.92 7.26
CA SER A 134 -16.59 -5.62 7.02
C SER A 134 -17.77 -4.74 7.40
N ARG A 135 -18.63 -4.46 6.43
CA ARG A 135 -19.90 -3.73 6.65
C ARG A 135 -21.02 -4.64 7.15
N LEU A 136 -20.77 -5.94 7.26
CA LEU A 136 -21.78 -6.93 7.67
C LEU A 136 -21.47 -7.40 9.10
N PRO A 137 -22.51 -7.73 9.89
CA PRO A 137 -22.38 -8.06 11.31
C PRO A 137 -21.72 -9.43 11.59
N PHE A 138 -21.07 -10.06 10.61
CA PHE A 138 -20.51 -11.42 10.69
C PHE A 138 -18.99 -11.44 10.68
N ALA A 139 -18.36 -10.53 11.41
CA ALA A 139 -16.90 -10.44 11.50
C ALA A 139 -16.23 -11.73 12.01
N SER A 140 -16.93 -12.53 12.83
CA SER A 140 -16.42 -13.81 13.36
C SER A 140 -16.03 -14.81 12.27
N HIS A 141 -16.73 -14.82 11.13
CA HIS A 141 -16.36 -15.68 10.02
C HIS A 141 -15.09 -15.20 9.30
N ILE A 142 -14.90 -13.88 9.20
CA ILE A 142 -13.66 -13.30 8.64
C ILE A 142 -12.48 -13.65 9.55
N ALA A 143 -12.63 -13.52 10.88
CA ALA A 143 -11.63 -13.91 11.85
C ALA A 143 -11.26 -15.40 11.71
N TRP A 144 -12.27 -16.29 11.60
CA TRP A 144 -12.06 -17.72 11.37
C TRP A 144 -11.27 -18.00 10.08
N SER A 145 -11.65 -17.38 8.96
CA SER A 145 -10.97 -17.62 7.68
C SER A 145 -9.54 -17.03 7.69
N LEU A 146 -9.33 -15.90 8.34
CA LEU A 146 -8.03 -15.28 8.52
C LEU A 146 -7.10 -16.16 9.36
N GLU A 147 -7.59 -16.68 10.52
CA GLU A 147 -6.86 -17.63 11.34
C GLU A 147 -6.41 -18.85 10.54
N HIS A 148 -7.34 -19.50 9.80
CA HIS A 148 -7.03 -20.68 9.00
C HIS A 148 -6.04 -20.36 7.87
N THR A 149 -6.15 -19.17 7.28
CA THR A 149 -5.21 -18.69 6.27
C THR A 149 -3.82 -18.47 6.87
N CYS A 150 -3.71 -17.87 8.05
CA CYS A 150 -2.43 -17.69 8.74
C CYS A 150 -1.80 -19.05 9.09
N ARG A 151 -2.57 -19.97 9.68
CA ARG A 151 -2.09 -21.28 10.12
C ARG A 151 -1.65 -22.19 8.98
N MET A 152 -2.24 -22.08 7.79
CA MET A 152 -1.85 -22.88 6.62
C MET A 152 -0.57 -22.36 5.95
N SER A 153 -0.19 -21.12 6.22
CA SER A 153 0.93 -20.44 5.56
C SER A 153 2.28 -20.91 6.10
N SER A 154 3.28 -20.95 5.25
CA SER A 154 4.67 -21.19 5.67
C SER A 154 5.25 -19.95 6.35
N GLU A 155 4.84 -18.77 5.90
CA GLU A 155 5.21 -17.49 6.47
C GLU A 155 4.05 -16.49 6.33
N VAL A 156 3.91 -15.62 7.33
CA VAL A 156 2.91 -14.55 7.34
C VAL A 156 3.59 -13.21 7.48
N PHE A 157 3.16 -12.24 6.70
CA PHE A 157 3.58 -10.85 6.77
C PHE A 157 2.39 -9.95 7.05
N ALA A 158 2.61 -8.94 7.87
CA ALA A 158 1.69 -7.83 8.10
C ALA A 158 2.32 -6.53 7.59
N VAL A 159 1.53 -5.65 7.00
CA VAL A 159 2.01 -4.35 6.48
C VAL A 159 2.04 -3.26 7.55
N SER A 160 1.60 -3.57 8.75
CA SER A 160 1.59 -2.61 9.86
C SER A 160 1.80 -3.30 11.21
N THR A 161 2.31 -2.56 12.19
CA THR A 161 2.53 -3.04 13.54
C THR A 161 1.24 -3.50 14.22
N PRO A 162 0.10 -2.77 14.17
CA PRO A 162 -1.14 -3.24 14.77
C PRO A 162 -1.65 -4.55 14.16
N LEU A 163 -1.54 -4.70 12.85
CA LEU A 163 -1.88 -5.98 12.20
C LEU A 163 -0.93 -7.09 12.63
N GLN A 164 0.36 -6.80 12.73
CA GLN A 164 1.35 -7.76 13.22
C GLN A 164 1.00 -8.24 14.63
N GLU A 165 0.74 -7.33 15.57
CA GLU A 165 0.36 -7.67 16.94
C GLU A 165 -0.90 -8.54 17.00
N ARG A 166 -1.91 -8.18 16.22
CA ARG A 166 -3.16 -8.91 16.15
C ARG A 166 -2.99 -10.34 15.63
N LEU A 167 -2.15 -10.54 14.62
CA LEU A 167 -1.91 -11.86 14.03
C LEU A 167 -1.07 -12.78 14.90
N ARG A 168 -0.34 -12.25 15.90
CA ARG A 168 0.49 -13.03 16.84
C ARG A 168 -0.28 -14.10 17.60
N VAL A 169 -1.59 -13.96 17.75
CA VAL A 169 -2.45 -14.99 18.35
C VAL A 169 -2.43 -16.31 17.56
N TRP A 170 -2.16 -16.24 16.23
CA TRP A 170 -2.27 -17.38 15.33
C TRP A 170 -0.93 -17.83 14.72
N CYS A 171 0.05 -16.95 14.65
CA CYS A 171 1.33 -17.20 13.98
C CYS A 171 2.41 -16.22 14.45
N ASP A 172 3.63 -16.33 13.92
CA ASP A 172 4.70 -15.35 14.10
C ASP A 172 4.84 -14.47 12.84
N PRO A 173 4.07 -13.37 12.74
CA PRO A 173 4.05 -12.55 11.55
C PRO A 173 5.26 -11.61 11.50
N LYS A 174 5.87 -11.50 10.33
CA LYS A 174 6.93 -10.53 10.03
C LYS A 174 6.34 -9.22 9.53
N LEU A 175 7.00 -8.10 9.79
CA LEU A 175 6.57 -6.79 9.29
C LEU A 175 7.08 -6.58 7.86
N LEU A 176 6.17 -6.29 6.92
CA LEU A 176 6.48 -5.94 5.54
C LEU A 176 6.07 -4.48 5.30
N LEU A 177 6.99 -3.56 5.52
CA LEU A 177 6.76 -2.15 5.24
C LEU A 177 6.73 -1.88 3.72
N PRO A 178 6.01 -0.85 3.26
CA PRO A 178 6.08 -0.40 1.88
C PRO A 178 7.50 0.02 1.51
N TRP A 179 7.76 0.10 0.20
CA TRP A 179 9.05 0.51 -0.35
C TRP A 179 8.86 1.44 -1.54
N SER A 180 9.93 2.15 -1.91
CA SER A 180 9.96 2.91 -3.15
C SER A 180 10.57 2.08 -4.27
N VAL A 181 9.96 2.14 -5.45
CA VAL A 181 10.54 1.54 -6.68
C VAL A 181 11.62 2.43 -7.30
N VAL A 182 11.71 3.67 -6.86
CA VAL A 182 12.75 4.61 -7.30
C VAL A 182 13.75 4.83 -6.16
N PRO A 183 15.04 4.97 -6.48
CA PRO A 183 16.07 5.25 -5.48
C PRO A 183 15.85 6.64 -4.85
N TYR A 184 16.49 6.85 -3.72
CA TYR A 184 16.54 8.18 -3.10
C TYR A 184 17.19 9.18 -4.04
N ARG A 185 16.58 10.36 -4.15
CA ARG A 185 17.11 11.52 -4.86
C ARG A 185 17.22 12.69 -3.89
N ALA A 186 18.44 13.14 -3.67
CA ALA A 186 18.69 14.29 -2.81
C ALA A 186 17.96 15.53 -3.36
N PRO A 187 17.19 16.23 -2.52
CA PRO A 187 16.54 17.47 -2.94
C PRO A 187 17.57 18.60 -3.14
N VAL A 188 17.25 19.54 -4.00
CA VAL A 188 18.05 20.76 -4.14
C VAL A 188 18.08 21.50 -2.80
N PRO A 189 19.26 21.92 -2.28
CA PRO A 189 19.37 22.51 -0.94
C PRO A 189 19.00 24.01 -0.88
N ASP A 190 18.10 24.47 -1.76
CA ASP A 190 17.61 25.85 -1.79
C ASP A 190 16.40 26.00 -0.87
N MET A 191 16.65 26.35 0.39
CA MET A 191 15.59 26.55 1.39
C MET A 191 14.73 27.77 1.13
N ALA A 192 15.20 28.76 0.39
CA ALA A 192 14.44 29.97 0.07
C ALA A 192 13.24 29.67 -0.85
N ARG A 193 13.36 28.65 -1.68
CA ARG A 193 12.28 28.19 -2.58
C ARG A 193 11.29 27.27 -1.90
N ARG A 194 11.64 26.61 -0.78
CA ARG A 194 10.83 25.58 -0.13
C ARG A 194 9.76 26.18 0.76
N LYS A 195 8.61 26.45 0.15
CA LYS A 195 7.47 27.16 0.78
C LYS A 195 6.15 26.44 0.59
N LEU A 196 6.18 25.15 0.16
CA LEU A 196 4.99 24.39 -0.18
C LEU A 196 4.88 23.15 0.71
N LEU A 197 3.75 22.98 1.37
CA LEU A 197 3.34 21.74 2.01
C LEU A 197 2.43 20.95 1.05
N VAL A 198 2.68 19.68 0.80
CA VAL A 198 1.91 18.91 -0.17
C VAL A 198 1.20 17.71 0.47
N TYR A 199 -0.09 17.58 0.25
CA TYR A 199 -0.79 16.30 0.38
C TYR A 199 -0.90 15.67 -1.01
N TRP A 200 -0.40 14.45 -1.17
CA TRP A 200 -0.48 13.70 -2.41
C TRP A 200 -1.21 12.37 -2.18
N GLY A 201 -2.43 12.23 -2.71
CA GLY A 201 -3.27 11.04 -2.50
C GLY A 201 -4.74 11.33 -2.77
N PHE A 202 -5.64 10.41 -2.42
CA PHE A 202 -7.08 10.66 -2.57
C PHE A 202 -7.52 11.86 -1.75
N VAL A 203 -8.13 12.85 -2.43
CA VAL A 203 -8.69 14.05 -1.80
C VAL A 203 -10.16 13.76 -1.49
N ASP A 204 -10.43 13.26 -0.30
CA ASP A 204 -11.75 12.80 0.15
C ASP A 204 -11.97 13.03 1.65
N SER A 205 -13.00 12.42 2.20
CA SER A 205 -13.39 12.54 3.61
C SER A 205 -12.38 11.96 4.62
N ALA A 206 -11.35 11.25 4.16
CA ALA A 206 -10.29 10.75 5.04
C ALA A 206 -9.33 11.85 5.49
N ILE A 207 -9.32 13.01 4.81
CA ILE A 207 -8.52 14.17 5.22
C ILE A 207 -9.18 14.86 6.40
N ASP A 208 -8.42 15.13 7.44
CA ASP A 208 -8.82 16.00 8.55
C ASP A 208 -8.64 17.48 8.16
N LEU A 209 -9.72 18.06 7.64
CA LEU A 209 -9.71 19.46 7.22
C LEU A 209 -9.46 20.42 8.38
N ASN A 210 -9.81 20.08 9.62
CA ASN A 210 -9.51 20.94 10.77
C ASN A 210 -8.00 21.05 10.98
N VAL A 211 -7.26 19.96 10.78
CA VAL A 211 -5.78 20.00 10.83
C VAL A 211 -5.23 20.84 9.69
N VAL A 212 -5.72 20.65 8.46
CA VAL A 212 -5.29 21.42 7.28
C VAL A 212 -5.57 22.92 7.49
N CYS A 213 -6.74 23.27 8.00
CA CYS A 213 -7.11 24.65 8.29
C CYS A 213 -6.20 25.27 9.36
N ARG A 214 -5.89 24.54 10.45
CA ARG A 214 -4.95 25.03 11.48
C ARG A 214 -3.54 25.25 10.93
N ILE A 215 -3.08 24.39 10.01
CA ILE A 215 -1.81 24.63 9.32
C ILE A 215 -1.91 25.91 8.49
N SER A 216 -2.99 26.08 7.72
CA SER A 216 -3.24 27.28 6.91
C SER A 216 -3.23 28.58 7.74
N ASP A 217 -3.88 28.57 8.90
CA ASP A 217 -3.93 29.73 9.83
C ASP A 217 -2.53 30.05 10.36
N HIS A 218 -1.78 29.04 10.80
CA HIS A 218 -0.39 29.21 11.23
C HIS A 218 0.50 29.77 10.11
N LEU A 219 0.37 29.26 8.88
CA LEU A 219 1.12 29.78 7.75
C LEU A 219 0.76 31.25 7.46
N HIS A 220 -0.53 31.57 7.45
CA HIS A 220 -0.99 32.92 7.22
C HIS A 220 -0.38 33.92 8.22
N GLU A 221 -0.28 33.53 9.48
CA GLU A 221 0.26 34.37 10.55
C GLU A 221 1.80 34.46 10.54
N LYS A 222 2.50 33.33 10.40
CA LYS A 222 3.95 33.25 10.62
C LYS A 222 4.78 33.13 9.35
N ARG A 223 4.16 32.64 8.24
CA ARG A 223 4.81 32.33 6.96
C ARG A 223 3.89 32.66 5.79
N PRO A 224 3.53 33.93 5.56
CA PRO A 224 2.46 34.33 4.62
C PRO A 224 2.75 33.97 3.16
N ASP A 225 4.00 33.69 2.83
CA ASP A 225 4.44 33.23 1.50
C ASP A 225 4.42 31.68 1.32
N TRP A 226 4.05 30.95 2.37
CA TRP A 226 3.91 29.50 2.28
C TRP A 226 2.49 29.08 1.90
N ARG A 227 2.38 27.95 1.21
CA ARG A 227 1.12 27.43 0.69
C ARG A 227 0.95 25.96 1.02
N ILE A 228 -0.29 25.49 0.93
CA ILE A 228 -0.68 24.07 1.01
C ILE A 228 -1.25 23.66 -0.34
N LEU A 229 -0.79 22.52 -0.87
CA LEU A 229 -1.30 21.93 -2.09
C LEU A 229 -1.88 20.55 -1.79
N LEU A 230 -3.19 20.40 -2.00
CA LEU A 230 -3.90 19.12 -1.89
C LEU A 230 -4.05 18.52 -3.29
N VAL A 231 -3.37 17.41 -3.56
CA VAL A 231 -3.28 16.80 -4.91
C VAL A 231 -3.81 15.40 -4.91
N GLY A 232 -4.70 15.11 -5.83
CA GLY A 232 -5.07 13.74 -6.13
C GLY A 232 -6.46 13.54 -6.69
N PRO A 233 -6.79 12.29 -7.06
CA PRO A 233 -8.12 11.95 -7.52
C PRO A 233 -9.13 12.10 -6.38
N THR A 234 -10.35 12.41 -6.76
CA THR A 234 -11.48 12.55 -5.84
C THR A 234 -12.47 11.43 -6.09
N GLN A 235 -13.08 10.92 -5.02
CA GLN A 235 -14.13 9.91 -5.12
C GLN A 235 -15.45 10.47 -4.59
N GLY A 236 -16.52 10.32 -5.38
CA GLY A 236 -17.88 10.69 -4.98
C GLY A 236 -18.02 12.18 -4.58
N SER A 237 -18.86 12.44 -3.57
CA SER A 237 -19.10 13.79 -3.02
C SER A 237 -17.95 14.35 -2.18
N GLY A 238 -16.91 13.57 -1.92
CA GLY A 238 -15.81 13.97 -1.03
C GLY A 238 -15.04 15.20 -1.50
N ARG A 239 -14.93 15.41 -2.82
CA ARG A 239 -14.26 16.61 -3.35
C ARG A 239 -14.96 17.90 -2.95
N GLN A 240 -16.28 17.94 -3.14
CA GLN A 240 -17.04 19.16 -2.83
C GLN A 240 -16.91 19.50 -1.35
N ALA A 241 -17.02 18.52 -0.47
CA ALA A 241 -16.83 18.72 0.97
C ALA A 241 -15.42 19.28 1.33
N VAL A 242 -14.38 18.83 0.61
CA VAL A 242 -13.03 19.38 0.80
C VAL A 242 -12.95 20.81 0.28
N LEU A 243 -13.46 21.08 -0.92
CA LEU A 243 -13.47 22.43 -1.50
C LEU A 243 -14.24 23.42 -0.59
N ASP A 244 -15.41 23.02 -0.10
CA ASP A 244 -16.22 23.84 0.80
C ASP A 244 -15.49 24.08 2.15
N GLY A 245 -14.82 23.05 2.67
CA GLY A 245 -14.09 23.13 3.93
C GLY A 245 -12.82 24.01 3.89
N VAL A 246 -12.26 24.25 2.70
CA VAL A 246 -11.10 25.14 2.52
C VAL A 246 -11.46 26.46 1.83
N ALA A 247 -12.74 26.68 1.56
CA ALA A 247 -13.20 27.90 0.89
C ALA A 247 -12.75 29.17 1.62
N GLY A 248 -12.33 30.19 0.86
CA GLY A 248 -11.86 31.46 1.39
C GLY A 248 -10.42 31.46 1.92
N ARG A 249 -9.68 30.35 1.85
CA ARG A 249 -8.27 30.25 2.26
C ARG A 249 -7.35 30.41 1.05
N ALA A 250 -6.81 31.60 0.84
CA ALA A 250 -5.98 31.92 -0.33
C ALA A 250 -4.66 31.12 -0.41
N ASN A 251 -4.19 30.58 0.74
CA ASN A 251 -2.96 29.80 0.82
C ASN A 251 -3.19 28.26 0.70
N ILE A 252 -4.41 27.81 0.33
CA ILE A 252 -4.71 26.41 0.03
C ILE A 252 -5.14 26.27 -1.42
N GLU A 253 -4.45 25.40 -2.16
CA GLU A 253 -4.80 25.01 -3.51
C GLU A 253 -5.25 23.53 -3.53
N VAL A 254 -6.33 23.22 -4.25
CA VAL A 254 -6.80 21.83 -4.48
C VAL A 254 -6.65 21.50 -5.96
N ARG A 255 -5.83 20.51 -6.26
CA ARG A 255 -5.51 20.09 -7.63
C ARG A 255 -5.97 18.66 -7.88
N GLY A 256 -6.34 18.35 -9.11
CA GLY A 256 -6.70 17.00 -9.55
C GLY A 256 -5.53 16.03 -9.49
N ARG A 257 -5.73 14.82 -10.03
CA ARG A 257 -4.67 13.81 -10.13
C ARG A 257 -3.47 14.38 -10.89
N THR A 258 -2.32 14.31 -10.25
CA THR A 258 -1.02 14.72 -10.81
C THR A 258 0.00 13.69 -10.35
N GLU A 259 0.90 13.28 -11.22
CA GLU A 259 1.97 12.37 -10.85
C GLU A 259 2.99 13.10 -9.96
N LEU A 260 3.65 12.36 -9.06
CA LEU A 260 4.53 12.98 -8.06
C LEU A 260 5.68 13.77 -8.70
N ASP A 261 6.24 13.26 -9.81
CA ASP A 261 7.37 13.89 -10.50
C ASP A 261 6.96 15.12 -11.35
N GLU A 262 5.66 15.37 -11.52
CA GLU A 262 5.12 16.57 -12.16
C GLU A 262 4.89 17.72 -11.15
N LEU A 263 5.03 17.44 -9.85
CA LEU A 263 4.92 18.46 -8.82
C LEU A 263 6.19 19.30 -8.73
N PRO A 264 6.10 20.55 -8.24
CA PRO A 264 7.27 21.40 -8.07
C PRO A 264 8.10 20.96 -6.85
N LEU A 265 8.79 19.81 -6.98
CA LEU A 265 9.53 19.16 -5.90
C LEU A 265 10.55 20.08 -5.20
N ASP A 266 11.10 21.04 -5.92
CA ASP A 266 12.06 22.01 -5.38
C ASP A 266 11.41 23.07 -4.47
N GLU A 267 10.09 23.24 -4.57
CA GLU A 267 9.33 24.14 -3.71
C GLU A 267 8.77 23.43 -2.47
N ILE A 268 8.69 22.10 -2.49
CA ILE A 268 8.07 21.34 -1.41
C ILE A 268 9.02 21.21 -0.23
N ILE A 269 8.57 21.63 0.96
CA ILE A 269 9.31 21.49 2.21
C ILE A 269 8.92 20.22 2.97
N ALA A 270 7.67 19.82 2.90
CA ALA A 270 7.18 18.57 3.51
C ALA A 270 5.93 18.04 2.84
N ALA A 271 5.75 16.73 2.98
CA ALA A 271 4.51 16.07 2.65
C ALA A 271 3.56 16.01 3.87
N LEU A 272 2.27 16.00 3.60
CA LEU A 272 1.20 15.91 4.60
C LEU A 272 0.51 14.55 4.55
N ALA A 273 0.21 14.00 5.72
CA ALA A 273 -0.75 12.91 5.91
C ALA A 273 -1.72 13.26 7.04
N PRO A 274 -2.57 14.28 6.83
CA PRO A 274 -3.48 14.82 7.83
C PRO A 274 -4.76 13.97 7.85
N TYR A 275 -4.64 12.74 8.34
CA TYR A 275 -5.79 11.85 8.35
C TYR A 275 -6.75 12.15 9.49
N ARG A 276 -8.05 11.92 9.23
CA ARG A 276 -9.08 11.90 10.25
C ARG A 276 -8.94 10.66 11.11
N SER A 277 -9.13 10.79 12.42
CA SER A 277 -9.15 9.64 13.32
C SER A 277 -10.21 8.62 12.87
N SER A 278 -9.78 7.38 12.73
CA SER A 278 -10.64 6.24 12.36
C SER A 278 -9.91 4.92 12.66
N PRO A 279 -10.64 3.83 12.88
CA PRO A 279 -10.02 2.51 13.05
C PRO A 279 -9.07 2.12 11.90
N ALA A 280 -9.36 2.58 10.68
CA ALA A 280 -8.48 2.36 9.53
C ALA A 280 -7.14 3.11 9.68
N CYS A 281 -7.13 4.33 10.20
CA CYS A 281 -5.91 5.09 10.47
C CYS A 281 -5.12 4.52 11.65
N ASP A 282 -5.80 4.00 12.65
CA ASP A 282 -5.16 3.39 13.83
C ASP A 282 -4.33 2.16 13.44
N SER A 283 -4.70 1.47 12.37
CA SER A 283 -4.00 0.31 11.84
C SER A 283 -2.85 0.64 10.87
N VAL A 284 -2.60 1.91 10.56
CA VAL A 284 -1.55 2.32 9.62
C VAL A 284 -0.24 2.60 10.35
N THR A 285 0.82 1.90 9.96
CA THR A 285 2.19 2.18 10.43
C THR A 285 2.95 3.10 9.46
N LEU A 286 2.82 2.85 8.16
CA LEU A 286 3.37 3.68 7.11
C LEU A 286 2.51 3.58 5.85
N ALA A 287 2.01 4.70 5.35
CA ALA A 287 1.24 4.71 4.11
C ALA A 287 2.15 4.40 2.90
N ASN A 288 1.65 3.63 1.93
CA ASN A 288 2.41 3.23 0.74
C ASN A 288 3.06 4.42 0.00
N LYS A 289 2.34 5.54 -0.08
CA LYS A 289 2.83 6.76 -0.73
C LYS A 289 4.00 7.42 -0.01
N SER A 290 4.15 7.19 1.30
CA SER A 290 5.20 7.83 2.10
C SER A 290 6.60 7.46 1.61
N MET A 291 6.82 6.21 1.20
CA MET A 291 8.11 5.79 0.66
C MET A 291 8.48 6.49 -0.65
N GLN A 292 7.50 6.82 -1.49
CA GLN A 292 7.73 7.58 -2.72
C GLN A 292 8.10 9.04 -2.41
N LEU A 293 7.50 9.62 -1.38
CA LEU A 293 7.81 10.97 -0.88
C LEU A 293 9.22 11.01 -0.25
N PHE A 294 9.54 10.02 0.58
CA PHE A 294 10.89 9.89 1.16
C PHE A 294 11.97 9.70 0.08
N ALA A 295 11.68 8.96 -0.99
CA ALA A 295 12.62 8.82 -2.11
C ALA A 295 12.91 10.15 -2.84
N ARG A 296 12.09 11.21 -2.63
CA ARG A 296 12.32 12.59 -3.08
C ARG A 296 12.84 13.49 -1.96
N GLY A 297 13.28 12.92 -0.84
CA GLY A 297 13.81 13.65 0.30
C GLY A 297 12.78 14.46 1.07
N LEU A 298 11.48 14.16 0.94
CA LEU A 298 10.42 14.93 1.58
C LEU A 298 10.10 14.35 2.96
N PRO A 299 10.30 15.08 4.07
CA PRO A 299 9.81 14.69 5.38
C PRO A 299 8.28 14.66 5.42
N LEU A 300 7.70 13.99 6.41
CA LEU A 300 6.26 13.74 6.51
C LEU A 300 5.68 14.34 7.78
N LEU A 301 4.62 15.14 7.64
CA LEU A 301 3.79 15.64 8.72
C LEU A 301 2.52 14.80 8.81
N ILE A 302 2.28 14.18 9.97
CA ILE A 302 1.18 13.22 10.18
C ILE A 302 0.22 13.65 11.28
N SER A 303 -1.04 13.23 11.21
CA SER A 303 -2.00 13.29 12.32
C SER A 303 -2.82 12.00 12.39
N ASN A 304 -3.29 11.68 13.60
CA ASN A 304 -4.17 10.55 13.87
C ASN A 304 -3.64 9.18 13.37
N MET A 305 -2.33 8.99 13.46
CA MET A 305 -1.64 7.72 13.16
C MET A 305 -0.87 7.25 14.39
N PRO A 306 -1.53 6.64 15.40
CA PRO A 306 -0.88 6.31 16.68
C PRO A 306 0.24 5.27 16.53
N SER A 307 0.14 4.39 15.54
CA SER A 307 1.08 3.29 15.30
C SER A 307 2.13 3.60 14.23
N TYR A 308 2.41 4.87 13.97
CA TYR A 308 3.40 5.26 12.96
C TYR A 308 4.83 4.84 13.34
N ILE A 309 5.68 4.67 12.33
CA ILE A 309 7.11 4.46 12.54
C ILE A 309 7.74 5.75 13.07
N GLN A 310 8.41 5.65 14.22
CA GLN A 310 9.13 6.76 14.82
C GLN A 310 10.43 7.01 14.05
N GLN A 311 10.46 8.11 13.31
CA GLN A 311 11.63 8.63 12.62
C GLN A 311 11.69 10.14 12.84
N PRO A 312 12.87 10.77 12.93
CA PRO A 312 12.97 12.21 13.14
C PRO A 312 12.27 13.05 12.08
N PHE A 313 12.24 12.56 10.84
CA PHE A 313 11.61 13.22 9.68
C PHE A 313 10.12 12.86 9.51
N ILE A 314 9.50 12.15 10.47
CA ILE A 314 8.05 11.92 10.55
C ILE A 314 7.54 12.65 11.79
N VAL A 315 6.94 13.81 11.59
CA VAL A 315 6.58 14.74 12.67
C VAL A 315 5.07 14.75 12.87
N ARG A 316 4.63 14.70 14.12
CA ARG A 316 3.21 14.71 14.47
C ARG A 316 2.66 16.13 14.52
N LEU A 317 1.54 16.36 13.82
CA LEU A 317 0.76 17.59 13.83
C LEU A 317 -0.11 17.72 15.09
N ASP A 318 -0.40 16.61 15.74
CA ASP A 318 -1.20 16.48 16.97
C ASP A 318 -0.32 16.27 18.23
N GLY A 319 1.00 16.47 18.10
CA GLY A 319 1.96 16.40 19.19
C GLY A 319 1.96 17.62 20.12
N THR A 320 2.81 17.56 21.16
CA THR A 320 3.10 18.71 22.04
C THR A 320 3.63 19.90 21.21
N GLY A 321 3.00 21.05 21.32
CA GLY A 321 3.32 22.24 20.52
C GLY A 321 2.44 22.44 19.28
N GLY A 322 1.64 21.45 18.90
CA GLY A 322 0.66 21.54 17.83
C GLY A 322 1.25 21.72 16.42
N VAL A 323 0.41 22.13 15.48
CA VAL A 323 0.76 22.24 14.05
C VAL A 323 1.90 23.22 13.78
N GLY A 324 1.98 24.32 14.52
CA GLY A 324 3.02 25.33 14.34
C GLY A 324 4.40 24.77 14.63
N ALA A 325 4.58 24.14 15.80
CA ALA A 325 5.86 23.51 16.16
C ALA A 325 6.28 22.42 15.16
N ALA A 326 5.33 21.66 14.63
CA ALA A 326 5.62 20.62 13.62
C ALA A 326 6.12 21.23 12.30
N VAL A 327 5.49 22.31 11.83
CA VAL A 327 5.90 23.05 10.62
C VAL A 327 7.28 23.69 10.81
N ASP A 328 7.51 24.30 11.97
CA ASP A 328 8.79 24.94 12.29
C ASP A 328 9.92 23.92 12.44
N ALA A 329 9.64 22.75 13.02
CA ALA A 329 10.61 21.65 13.11
C ALA A 329 11.06 21.17 11.74
N VAL A 330 10.12 21.04 10.77
CA VAL A 330 10.48 20.69 9.39
C VAL A 330 11.33 21.77 8.75
N ALA A 331 10.94 23.03 8.88
CA ALA A 331 11.69 24.15 8.31
C ALA A 331 13.14 24.21 8.84
N ALA A 332 13.31 23.96 10.14
CA ALA A 332 14.63 24.00 10.79
C ALA A 332 15.52 22.81 10.45
N ASN A 333 14.94 21.61 10.22
CA ASN A 333 15.69 20.37 10.15
C ASN A 333 15.68 19.70 8.76
N PHE A 334 15.05 20.29 7.77
CA PHE A 334 14.88 19.68 6.43
C PHE A 334 16.19 19.12 5.88
N LEU A 335 17.26 19.91 5.85
CA LEU A 335 18.56 19.49 5.33
C LEU A 335 19.25 18.49 6.26
N ALA A 336 19.12 18.64 7.57
CA ALA A 336 19.74 17.74 8.54
C ALA A 336 19.15 16.32 8.51
N TRP A 337 17.90 16.18 8.07
CA TRP A 337 17.23 14.88 7.97
C TRP A 337 17.53 14.12 6.67
N GLN A 338 18.16 14.75 5.67
CA GLN A 338 18.33 14.12 4.35
C GLN A 338 19.11 12.80 4.42
N SER A 339 20.19 12.75 5.18
CA SER A 339 20.96 11.50 5.34
C SER A 339 20.19 10.39 6.07
N GLN A 340 19.26 10.77 6.95
CA GLN A 340 18.40 9.81 7.66
C GLN A 340 17.30 9.29 6.73
N ILE A 341 16.70 10.15 5.91
CA ILE A 341 15.71 9.78 4.90
C ILE A 341 16.35 8.84 3.88
N GLU A 342 17.54 9.19 3.36
CA GLU A 342 18.30 8.36 2.42
C GLU A 342 18.55 6.96 2.98
N ARG A 343 19.07 6.86 4.20
CA ARG A 343 19.31 5.59 4.88
C ARG A 343 18.00 4.80 5.03
N PHE A 344 16.92 5.44 5.46
CA PHE A 344 15.63 4.78 5.63
C PHE A 344 15.10 4.24 4.30
N VAL A 345 15.23 4.98 3.20
CA VAL A 345 14.86 4.52 1.85
C VAL A 345 15.73 3.34 1.42
N ALA A 346 17.03 3.39 1.66
CA ALA A 346 17.97 2.32 1.32
C ALA A 346 17.68 1.03 2.12
N ASP A 347 17.44 1.14 3.42
CA ASP A 347 17.09 0.01 4.30
C ASP A 347 15.77 -0.66 3.89
N ASN A 348 14.91 0.10 3.22
CA ASN A 348 13.61 -0.36 2.71
C ASN A 348 13.59 -0.53 1.18
N ALA A 349 14.74 -0.71 0.55
CA ALA A 349 14.85 -0.89 -0.90
C ALA A 349 14.23 -2.21 -1.41
N PRO A 350 13.87 -2.31 -2.70
CA PRO A 350 13.34 -3.53 -3.32
C PRO A 350 14.15 -4.80 -3.01
N ALA A 351 15.48 -4.74 -3.08
CA ALA A 351 16.35 -5.88 -2.78
C ALA A 351 16.21 -6.39 -1.34
N THR A 352 16.02 -5.48 -0.37
CA THR A 352 15.76 -5.85 1.02
C THR A 352 14.40 -6.55 1.16
N ARG A 353 13.40 -6.13 0.37
CA ARG A 353 12.07 -6.78 0.36
C ARG A 353 12.11 -8.17 -0.25
N LEU A 354 12.87 -8.38 -1.33
CA LEU A 354 13.09 -9.72 -1.89
C LEU A 354 13.73 -10.65 -0.86
N ARG A 355 14.81 -10.21 -0.20
CA ARG A 355 15.46 -11.00 0.86
C ARG A 355 14.51 -11.31 2.01
N LEU A 356 13.70 -10.34 2.44
CA LEU A 356 12.69 -10.56 3.50
C LEU A 356 11.65 -11.60 3.08
N LEU A 357 11.24 -11.61 1.83
CA LEU A 357 10.36 -12.63 1.25
C LEU A 357 11.08 -13.96 0.97
N GLY A 358 12.40 -14.05 1.22
CA GLY A 358 13.21 -15.22 0.92
C GLY A 358 13.25 -15.54 -0.58
N VAL A 359 13.35 -14.52 -1.41
CA VAL A 359 13.38 -14.61 -2.87
C VAL A 359 14.74 -14.13 -3.37
N GLU A 360 15.44 -14.99 -4.12
CA GLU A 360 16.71 -14.64 -4.76
C GLU A 360 16.45 -14.14 -6.19
N PRO A 361 17.14 -13.10 -6.67
CA PRO A 361 17.05 -12.67 -8.06
C PRO A 361 17.40 -13.83 -9.01
N ALA A 362 16.73 -13.91 -10.16
CA ALA A 362 17.09 -14.89 -11.19
C ALA A 362 18.48 -14.59 -11.76
N ALA A 363 19.23 -15.63 -12.08
CA ALA A 363 20.63 -15.52 -12.52
C ALA A 363 20.82 -14.56 -13.73
N SER A 364 19.83 -14.43 -14.61
CA SER A 364 19.84 -13.50 -15.75
C SER A 364 19.62 -12.03 -15.34
N ALA A 365 19.02 -11.78 -14.18
CA ALA A 365 18.77 -10.41 -13.69
C ALA A 365 19.93 -9.88 -12.84
N ALA A 366 20.74 -10.75 -12.28
CA ALA A 366 21.88 -10.38 -11.42
C ALA A 366 22.92 -9.51 -12.14
N GLY A 367 23.08 -9.66 -13.46
CA GLY A 367 23.98 -8.84 -14.29
C GLY A 367 23.45 -7.43 -14.59
N ALA A 368 22.14 -7.21 -14.54
CA ALA A 368 21.53 -5.93 -14.90
C ALA A 368 21.45 -4.94 -13.71
N VAL A 369 21.48 -5.45 -12.48
CA VAL A 369 21.40 -4.62 -11.25
C VAL A 369 22.75 -3.99 -10.92
N VAL A 370 23.87 -4.65 -11.27
CA VAL A 370 25.23 -4.15 -10.99
C VAL A 370 25.65 -3.02 -11.95
N GLY A 371 24.95 -2.84 -13.07
CA GLY A 371 25.26 -1.80 -14.07
C GLY A 371 24.45 -0.50 -13.94
N ARG A 372 23.64 -0.32 -12.89
CA ARG A 372 22.79 0.88 -12.69
C ARG A 372 22.94 1.52 -11.29
N LEU A 373 24.06 1.28 -10.62
CA LEU A 373 24.46 2.01 -9.41
C LEU A 373 25.46 3.11 -9.75
#